data_3081fe48b649e0cdaa3908c68b642d66
#
_entry.id   3081fe48b649e0cdaa3908c68b642d66
#
_cell.length_a   1.000
_cell.length_b   1.000
_cell.length_c   1.000
_cell.angle_alpha   90.00
_cell.angle_beta   90.00
_cell.angle_gamma   90.00
#
_symmetry.space_group_name_H-M   'P 1'
#
loop_
_entity.id
_entity.type
_entity.pdbx_description
1 polymer ?
#
loop_
_entity_poly.entity_id
_entity_poly.type
_entity_poly.pdbx_seq_one_letter_code
_entity_poly.pdbx_strand_id
1 'polypeptide(L)'
;MYENAKQARSVKRIDTLLNTADRLLCEGLEVSNISIALLTKEAGLKRTSTYKFFQTPEDIKYALASKYLVALTSHVKKSQFSLEDNTLHELCSNLVDECFHFFNENLGATKLLLGNSFLHSVDKDVFKDLSDTILNKFENKTNLPNMFDKHGVFLVTNQILLAVMSLNFRQNNLLNDTGKREALRASHAYLISCTTK
;
A
#
# COMPACT_ATOMS: atom_id res chain seq x y z
N MET A 1 23.46 -9.08 -24.81
CA MET A 1 22.52 -8.17 -25.53
C MET A 1 21.14 -8.79 -25.76
N TYR A 2 20.99 -10.05 -26.21
CA TYR A 2 19.70 -10.72 -26.44
C TYR A 2 18.90 -11.02 -25.15
N GLU A 3 19.54 -11.38 -24.05
CA GLU A 3 18.89 -11.68 -22.77
C GLU A 3 18.25 -10.44 -22.14
N ASN A 4 18.94 -9.29 -22.18
CA ASN A 4 18.40 -8.01 -21.70
C ASN A 4 17.15 -7.56 -22.49
N ALA A 5 17.12 -7.80 -23.80
CA ALA A 5 15.96 -7.45 -24.62
C ALA A 5 14.76 -8.37 -24.38
N LYS A 6 14.97 -9.64 -24.06
CA LYS A 6 13.91 -10.59 -23.68
C LYS A 6 13.33 -10.27 -22.31
N GLN A 7 14.19 -9.93 -21.36
CA GLN A 7 13.80 -9.52 -20.01
C GLN A 7 12.99 -8.21 -20.04
N ALA A 8 13.45 -7.19 -20.79
CA ALA A 8 12.74 -5.93 -20.93
C ALA A 8 11.34 -6.11 -21.55
N ARG A 9 11.21 -7.01 -22.55
CA ARG A 9 9.89 -7.32 -23.14
C ARG A 9 8.95 -8.02 -22.14
N SER A 10 9.50 -8.86 -21.25
CA SER A 10 8.74 -9.55 -20.23
C SER A 10 8.24 -8.57 -19.18
N VAL A 11 9.08 -7.69 -18.68
CA VAL A 11 8.72 -6.61 -17.74
C VAL A 11 7.63 -5.73 -18.33
N LYS A 12 7.80 -5.25 -19.58
CA LYS A 12 6.77 -4.44 -20.24
C LYS A 12 5.40 -5.13 -20.34
N ARG A 13 5.37 -6.44 -20.57
CA ARG A 13 4.10 -7.21 -20.64
C ARG A 13 3.45 -7.33 -19.26
N ILE A 14 4.24 -7.59 -18.23
CA ILE A 14 3.77 -7.62 -16.83
C ILE A 14 3.17 -6.25 -16.49
N ASP A 15 3.89 -5.16 -16.73
CA ASP A 15 3.41 -3.80 -16.47
C ASP A 15 2.12 -3.49 -17.23
N THR A 16 2.05 -3.88 -18.51
CA THR A 16 0.82 -3.69 -19.31
C THR A 16 -0.36 -4.42 -18.68
N LEU A 17 -0.17 -5.64 -18.19
CA LEU A 17 -1.23 -6.43 -17.56
C LEU A 17 -1.67 -5.82 -16.23
N LEU A 18 -0.71 -5.42 -15.39
CA LEU A 18 -0.99 -4.78 -14.09
C LEU A 18 -1.67 -3.41 -14.26
N ASN A 19 -1.23 -2.60 -15.23
CA ASN A 19 -1.89 -1.33 -15.55
C ASN A 19 -3.32 -1.54 -16.08
N THR A 20 -3.54 -2.60 -16.86
CA THR A 20 -4.89 -2.95 -17.31
C THR A 20 -5.79 -3.36 -16.14
N ALA A 21 -5.27 -4.14 -15.19
CA ALA A 21 -6.00 -4.52 -13.99
C ALA A 21 -6.36 -3.29 -13.14
N ASP A 22 -5.41 -2.38 -12.94
CA ASP A 22 -5.62 -1.12 -12.22
C ASP A 22 -6.72 -0.27 -12.87
N ARG A 23 -6.61 -0.05 -14.20
CA ARG A 23 -7.63 0.69 -14.97
C ARG A 23 -9.01 0.09 -14.80
N LEU A 24 -9.17 -1.23 -14.94
CA LEU A 24 -10.45 -1.90 -14.80
C LEU A 24 -11.02 -1.80 -13.38
N LEU A 25 -10.18 -1.88 -12.34
CA LEU A 25 -10.60 -1.66 -10.95
C LEU A 25 -11.13 -0.23 -10.75
N CYS A 26 -10.46 0.77 -11.35
CA CYS A 26 -10.89 2.16 -11.31
C CYS A 26 -12.21 2.37 -12.10
N GLU A 27 -12.43 1.63 -13.20
CA GLU A 27 -13.65 1.64 -14.01
C GLU A 27 -14.82 0.87 -13.38
N GLY A 28 -14.63 0.27 -12.20
CA GLY A 28 -15.71 -0.39 -11.46
C GLY A 28 -15.64 -1.90 -11.40
N LEU A 29 -14.62 -2.54 -12.00
CA LEU A 29 -14.45 -3.98 -11.87
C LEU A 29 -14.28 -4.36 -10.39
N GLU A 30 -15.01 -5.39 -9.96
CA GLU A 30 -14.80 -5.99 -8.64
C GLU A 30 -13.53 -6.85 -8.60
N VAL A 31 -12.83 -6.84 -7.47
CA VAL A 31 -11.57 -7.60 -7.30
C VAL A 31 -11.76 -9.11 -7.51
N SER A 32 -12.92 -9.65 -7.14
CA SER A 32 -13.31 -11.04 -7.37
C SER A 32 -13.40 -11.41 -8.84
N ASN A 33 -13.70 -10.45 -9.72
CA ASN A 33 -13.90 -10.65 -11.15
C ASN A 33 -12.60 -10.53 -11.97
N ILE A 34 -11.48 -10.25 -11.34
CA ILE A 34 -10.16 -10.28 -11.99
C ILE A 34 -9.89 -11.70 -12.49
N SER A 35 -9.67 -11.83 -13.78
CA SER A 35 -9.27 -13.11 -14.40
C SER A 35 -8.21 -12.92 -15.47
N ILE A 36 -7.34 -13.92 -15.64
CA ILE A 36 -6.28 -13.89 -16.67
C ILE A 36 -6.90 -13.70 -18.06
N ALA A 37 -8.05 -14.34 -18.34
CA ALA A 37 -8.73 -14.25 -19.61
C ALA A 37 -9.23 -12.83 -19.92
N LEU A 38 -9.85 -12.17 -18.94
CA LEU A 38 -10.30 -10.80 -19.05
C LEU A 38 -9.11 -9.86 -19.29
N LEU A 39 -8.12 -9.93 -18.41
CA LEU A 39 -6.98 -9.01 -18.47
C LEU A 39 -6.16 -9.15 -19.75
N THR A 40 -5.97 -10.38 -20.25
CA THR A 40 -5.24 -10.59 -21.51
C THR A 40 -6.00 -10.04 -22.71
N LYS A 41 -7.33 -10.19 -22.74
CA LYS A 41 -8.19 -9.61 -23.77
C LYS A 41 -8.09 -8.09 -23.75
N GLU A 42 -8.30 -7.48 -22.61
CA GLU A 42 -8.29 -6.02 -22.43
C GLU A 42 -6.90 -5.40 -22.67
N ALA A 43 -5.83 -6.13 -22.33
CA ALA A 43 -4.45 -5.71 -22.56
C ALA A 43 -3.94 -5.95 -24.00
N GLY A 44 -4.74 -6.61 -24.86
CA GLY A 44 -4.31 -7.01 -26.20
C GLY A 44 -3.14 -8.00 -26.21
N LEU A 45 -2.98 -8.80 -25.16
CA LEU A 45 -1.89 -9.75 -25.00
C LEU A 45 -2.30 -11.17 -25.40
N LYS A 46 -1.32 -11.99 -25.81
CA LYS A 46 -1.58 -13.42 -26.07
C LYS A 46 -1.69 -14.18 -24.74
N ARG A 47 -2.77 -14.93 -24.56
CA ARG A 47 -3.04 -15.72 -23.34
C ARG A 47 -1.89 -16.65 -22.95
N THR A 48 -1.28 -17.33 -23.93
CA THR A 48 -0.13 -18.22 -23.72
C THR A 48 1.10 -17.50 -23.17
N SER A 49 1.28 -16.22 -23.48
CA SER A 49 2.41 -15.45 -22.95
C SER A 49 2.15 -14.98 -21.52
N THR A 50 0.91 -14.76 -21.12
CA THR A 50 0.55 -14.32 -19.77
C THR A 50 0.69 -15.45 -18.75
N TYR A 51 0.30 -16.68 -19.12
CA TYR A 51 0.49 -17.85 -18.27
C TYR A 51 1.94 -18.20 -17.95
N LYS A 52 2.92 -17.59 -18.67
CA LYS A 52 4.34 -17.70 -18.31
C LYS A 52 4.72 -16.89 -17.07
N PHE A 53 3.95 -15.86 -16.73
CA PHE A 53 4.21 -14.95 -15.63
C PHE A 53 3.24 -15.14 -14.46
N PHE A 54 1.98 -15.43 -14.77
CA PHE A 54 0.91 -15.57 -13.81
C PHE A 54 0.12 -16.84 -14.11
N GLN A 55 0.10 -17.75 -13.14
CA GLN A 55 -0.63 -19.03 -13.28
C GLN A 55 -2.08 -18.89 -12.83
N THR A 56 -2.31 -18.04 -11.83
CA THR A 56 -3.62 -17.80 -11.21
C THR A 56 -3.99 -16.32 -11.23
N PRO A 57 -5.27 -15.96 -11.12
CA PRO A 57 -5.68 -14.57 -10.90
C PRO A 57 -5.07 -13.96 -9.62
N GLU A 58 -4.88 -14.79 -8.60
CA GLU A 58 -4.27 -14.39 -7.33
C GLU A 58 -2.84 -13.90 -7.51
N ASP A 59 -2.04 -14.53 -8.38
CA ASP A 59 -0.68 -14.07 -8.69
C ASP A 59 -0.67 -12.62 -9.20
N ILE A 60 -1.67 -12.27 -10.04
CA ILE A 60 -1.82 -10.92 -10.57
C ILE A 60 -2.23 -9.95 -9.45
N LYS A 61 -3.16 -10.35 -8.60
CA LYS A 61 -3.62 -9.54 -7.46
C LYS A 61 -2.46 -9.27 -6.49
N TYR A 62 -1.63 -10.27 -6.20
CA TYR A 62 -0.43 -10.10 -5.36
C TYR A 62 0.60 -9.15 -5.98
N ALA A 63 0.89 -9.33 -7.26
CA ALA A 63 1.80 -8.44 -7.97
C ALA A 63 1.28 -6.99 -8.00
N LEU A 64 -0.03 -6.81 -8.20
CA LEU A 64 -0.67 -5.50 -8.19
C LEU A 64 -0.69 -4.90 -6.78
N ALA A 65 -0.97 -5.68 -5.74
CA ALA A 65 -0.90 -5.25 -4.35
C ALA A 65 0.51 -4.80 -3.96
N SER A 66 1.54 -5.55 -4.34
CA SER A 66 2.95 -5.15 -4.15
C SER A 66 3.26 -3.84 -4.87
N LYS A 67 2.80 -3.66 -6.11
CA LYS A 67 2.95 -2.42 -6.87
C LYS A 67 2.30 -1.22 -6.16
N TYR A 68 1.11 -1.40 -5.60
CA TYR A 68 0.44 -0.33 -4.85
C TYR A 68 1.16 0.02 -3.54
N LEU A 69 1.71 -0.97 -2.81
CA LEU A 69 2.50 -0.68 -1.61
C LEU A 69 3.80 0.06 -1.96
N VAL A 70 4.49 -0.31 -3.04
CA VAL A 70 5.65 0.45 -3.54
C VAL A 70 5.26 1.88 -3.92
N ALA A 71 4.08 2.08 -4.53
CA ALA A 71 3.58 3.41 -4.84
C ALA A 71 3.26 4.21 -3.56
N LEU A 72 2.62 3.60 -2.57
CA LEU A 72 2.36 4.21 -1.26
C LEU A 72 3.67 4.59 -0.56
N THR A 73 4.67 3.69 -0.53
CA THR A 73 6.00 3.97 0.02
C THR A 73 6.63 5.19 -0.66
N SER A 74 6.57 5.23 -1.99
CA SER A 74 7.10 6.37 -2.77
C SER A 74 6.33 7.67 -2.48
N HIS A 75 5.01 7.61 -2.32
CA HIS A 75 4.16 8.74 -1.95
C HIS A 75 4.55 9.29 -0.58
N VAL A 76 4.58 8.43 0.45
CA VAL A 76 5.00 8.82 1.81
C VAL A 76 6.42 9.37 1.82
N LYS A 77 7.35 8.77 1.08
CA LYS A 77 8.73 9.26 1.00
C LYS A 77 8.81 10.69 0.46
N LYS A 78 8.03 11.02 -0.56
CA LYS A 78 8.02 12.32 -1.24
C LYS A 78 7.19 13.38 -0.52
N SER A 79 6.21 13.00 0.29
CA SER A 79 5.34 13.92 1.01
C SER A 79 6.14 14.85 1.92
N GLN A 80 5.61 16.05 2.15
CA GLN A 80 6.21 17.01 3.06
C GLN A 80 5.34 17.11 4.32
N PHE A 81 5.86 16.61 5.44
CA PHE A 81 5.17 16.75 6.71
C PHE A 81 5.30 18.21 7.22
N SER A 82 4.16 18.86 7.39
CA SER A 82 4.07 20.17 8.04
C SER A 82 3.95 19.95 9.53
N LEU A 83 4.91 20.47 10.29
CA LEU A 83 4.98 20.31 11.75
C LEU A 83 5.12 21.68 12.37
N GLU A 84 4.31 21.97 13.38
CA GLU A 84 4.41 23.19 14.21
C GLU A 84 5.29 22.92 15.43
N ASP A 85 5.00 21.85 16.17
CA ASP A 85 5.66 21.51 17.43
C ASP A 85 6.56 20.27 17.36
N ASN A 86 6.72 19.64 16.20
CA ASN A 86 7.48 18.40 15.99
C ASN A 86 7.07 17.25 16.93
N THR A 87 5.80 17.19 17.29
CA THR A 87 5.28 16.16 18.19
C THR A 87 5.06 14.84 17.48
N LEU A 88 5.10 13.73 18.24
CA LEU A 88 4.77 12.41 17.72
C LEU A 88 3.31 12.34 17.19
N HIS A 89 2.41 13.11 17.83
CA HIS A 89 1.02 13.21 17.38
C HIS A 89 0.91 13.85 15.99
N GLU A 90 1.61 14.96 15.74
CA GLU A 90 1.61 15.62 14.42
C GLU A 90 2.22 14.75 13.34
N LEU A 91 3.31 14.02 13.66
CA LEU A 91 3.90 13.06 12.73
C LEU A 91 2.91 11.95 12.35
N CYS A 92 2.19 11.40 13.33
CA CYS A 92 1.13 10.42 13.07
C CYS A 92 -0.02 11.02 12.26
N SER A 93 -0.44 12.25 12.57
CA SER A 93 -1.49 12.95 11.82
C SER A 93 -1.12 13.12 10.36
N ASN A 94 0.08 13.66 10.09
CA ASN A 94 0.58 13.82 8.72
C ASN A 94 0.66 12.46 7.98
N LEU A 95 1.13 11.40 8.65
CA LEU A 95 1.18 10.07 8.05
C LEU A 95 -0.21 9.56 7.68
N VAL A 96 -1.17 9.70 8.59
CA VAL A 96 -2.56 9.29 8.34
C VAL A 96 -3.15 10.09 7.19
N ASP A 97 -2.90 11.40 7.13
CA ASP A 97 -3.36 12.29 6.07
C ASP A 97 -2.81 11.86 4.70
N GLU A 98 -1.52 11.56 4.62
CA GLU A 98 -0.87 11.13 3.39
C GLU A 98 -1.38 9.75 2.92
N CYS A 99 -1.56 8.80 3.84
CA CYS A 99 -2.15 7.50 3.51
C CYS A 99 -3.60 7.66 3.04
N PHE A 100 -4.37 8.49 3.70
CA PHE A 100 -5.77 8.77 3.36
C PHE A 100 -5.88 9.42 1.99
N HIS A 101 -5.04 10.41 1.70
CA HIS A 101 -4.93 11.06 0.40
C HIS A 101 -4.57 10.06 -0.70
N PHE A 102 -3.53 9.26 -0.48
CA PHE A 102 -3.11 8.23 -1.43
C PHE A 102 -4.26 7.27 -1.80
N PHE A 103 -4.96 6.73 -0.81
CA PHE A 103 -6.04 5.78 -1.06
C PHE A 103 -7.27 6.42 -1.71
N ASN A 104 -7.58 7.67 -1.40
CA ASN A 104 -8.69 8.38 -2.07
C ASN A 104 -8.38 8.68 -3.55
N GLU A 105 -7.12 8.91 -3.89
CA GLU A 105 -6.71 9.15 -5.29
C GLU A 105 -6.46 7.86 -6.08
N ASN A 106 -6.26 6.73 -5.40
CA ASN A 106 -5.92 5.45 -6.01
C ASN A 106 -6.98 4.39 -5.71
N LEU A 107 -8.15 4.50 -6.38
CA LEU A 107 -9.30 3.61 -6.15
C LEU A 107 -8.97 2.12 -6.32
N GLY A 108 -8.12 1.77 -7.30
CA GLY A 108 -7.66 0.39 -7.49
C GLY A 108 -6.90 -0.14 -6.26
N ALA A 109 -6.01 0.68 -5.70
CA ALA A 109 -5.29 0.36 -4.46
C ALA A 109 -6.25 0.20 -3.27
N THR A 110 -7.22 1.10 -3.14
CA THR A 110 -8.21 1.09 -2.06
C THR A 110 -9.05 -0.18 -2.11
N LYS A 111 -9.58 -0.54 -3.28
CA LYS A 111 -10.36 -1.77 -3.45
C LYS A 111 -9.54 -3.01 -3.16
N LEU A 112 -8.30 -3.08 -3.64
CA LEU A 112 -7.47 -4.28 -3.52
C LEU A 112 -6.86 -4.40 -2.12
N LEU A 113 -6.23 -3.35 -1.59
CA LEU A 113 -5.51 -3.41 -0.32
C LEU A 113 -6.45 -3.27 0.89
N LEU A 114 -7.41 -2.35 0.83
CA LEU A 114 -8.30 -2.08 1.96
C LEU A 114 -9.61 -2.88 1.89
N GLY A 115 -10.19 -3.03 0.70
CA GLY A 115 -11.45 -3.75 0.51
C GLY A 115 -11.32 -5.28 0.60
N ASN A 116 -10.15 -5.81 0.29
CA ASN A 116 -9.86 -7.24 0.31
C ASN A 116 -8.64 -7.49 1.19
N SER A 117 -8.59 -8.61 1.89
CA SER A 117 -7.52 -8.93 2.86
C SER A 117 -6.14 -9.23 2.21
N PHE A 118 -5.83 -8.62 1.05
CA PHE A 118 -4.58 -8.85 0.33
C PHE A 118 -3.35 -8.24 1.00
N LEU A 119 -3.51 -7.32 1.95
CA LEU A 119 -2.40 -6.79 2.76
C LEU A 119 -1.56 -7.89 3.43
N HIS A 120 -2.19 -8.97 3.87
CA HIS A 120 -1.51 -10.08 4.55
C HIS A 120 -0.73 -10.99 3.60
N SER A 121 -0.93 -10.86 2.32
CA SER A 121 -0.36 -11.72 1.28
C SER A 121 0.76 -11.06 0.49
N VAL A 122 1.02 -9.77 0.76
CA VAL A 122 2.11 -9.05 0.11
C VAL A 122 3.45 -9.50 0.67
N ASP A 123 4.47 -9.46 -0.18
CA ASP A 123 5.84 -9.75 0.21
C ASP A 123 6.24 -8.95 1.46
N LYS A 124 6.78 -9.66 2.44
CA LYS A 124 7.20 -9.09 3.73
C LYS A 124 8.21 -7.96 3.56
N ASP A 125 9.08 -8.06 2.56
CA ASP A 125 10.11 -7.05 2.30
C ASP A 125 9.50 -5.75 1.78
N VAL A 126 8.45 -5.81 0.96
CA VAL A 126 7.73 -4.62 0.47
C VAL A 126 7.02 -3.89 1.61
N PHE A 127 6.39 -4.64 2.52
CA PHE A 127 5.74 -4.03 3.68
C PHE A 127 6.74 -3.47 4.69
N LYS A 128 7.87 -4.15 4.87
CA LYS A 128 8.98 -3.68 5.70
C LYS A 128 9.57 -2.38 5.14
N ASP A 129 9.77 -2.27 3.82
CA ASP A 129 10.29 -1.05 3.18
C ASP A 129 9.38 0.17 3.44
N LEU A 130 8.06 0.00 3.41
CA LEU A 130 7.11 1.05 3.83
C LEU A 130 7.37 1.46 5.29
N SER A 131 7.49 0.48 6.20
CA SER A 131 7.67 0.75 7.63
C SER A 131 9.00 1.43 7.94
N ASP A 132 10.07 0.99 7.30
CA ASP A 132 11.40 1.60 7.43
C ASP A 132 11.41 3.02 6.83
N THR A 133 10.70 3.25 5.73
CA THR A 133 10.54 4.59 5.13
C THR A 133 9.84 5.55 6.10
N ILE A 134 8.79 5.10 6.78
CA ILE A 134 8.06 5.90 7.76
C ILE A 134 8.92 6.16 8.99
N LEU A 135 9.61 5.14 9.53
CA LEU A 135 10.54 5.30 10.65
C LEU A 135 11.61 6.37 10.33
N ASN A 136 12.30 6.22 9.20
CA ASN A 136 13.32 7.18 8.77
C ASN A 136 12.76 8.60 8.63
N LYS A 137 11.52 8.73 8.14
CA LYS A 137 10.87 10.02 8.00
C LYS A 137 10.60 10.68 9.35
N PHE A 138 10.17 9.90 10.34
CA PHE A 138 9.96 10.37 11.72
C PHE A 138 11.27 10.75 12.38
N GLU A 139 12.31 9.92 12.29
CA GLU A 139 13.64 10.21 12.86
C GLU A 139 14.28 11.46 12.25
N ASN A 140 14.04 11.75 10.99
CA ASN A 140 14.52 12.97 10.33
C ASN A 140 13.79 14.25 10.78
N LYS A 141 12.63 14.12 11.44
CA LYS A 141 11.80 15.26 11.83
C LYS A 141 11.84 15.54 13.34
N THR A 142 12.02 14.53 14.17
CA THR A 142 12.04 14.66 15.62
C THR A 142 12.96 13.63 16.27
N ASN A 143 13.40 13.93 17.48
CA ASN A 143 14.12 12.96 18.29
C ASN A 143 13.09 11.98 18.88
N LEU A 144 12.99 10.79 18.27
CA LEU A 144 12.03 9.79 18.74
C LEU A 144 12.37 9.29 20.14
N PRO A 145 11.36 9.08 21.00
CA PRO A 145 11.56 8.44 22.29
C PRO A 145 12.27 7.08 22.18
N ASN A 146 12.88 6.65 23.26
CA ASN A 146 13.45 5.31 23.31
C ASN A 146 12.36 4.25 23.19
N MET A 147 12.61 3.26 22.35
CA MET A 147 11.76 2.09 22.10
C MET A 147 12.66 0.86 22.03
N PHE A 148 12.21 -0.27 22.56
CA PHE A 148 12.98 -1.51 22.56
C PHE A 148 13.35 -1.98 21.15
N ASP A 149 12.39 -1.92 20.21
CA ASP A 149 12.56 -2.28 18.82
C ASP A 149 11.80 -1.30 17.92
N LYS A 150 12.44 -0.24 17.50
CA LYS A 150 11.82 0.80 16.67
C LYS A 150 11.26 0.24 15.36
N HIS A 151 12.00 -0.65 14.69
CA HIS A 151 11.56 -1.24 13.42
C HIS A 151 10.30 -2.08 13.61
N GLY A 152 10.25 -2.94 14.62
CA GLY A 152 9.08 -3.74 14.96
C GLY A 152 7.89 -2.87 15.39
N VAL A 153 8.13 -1.83 16.18
CA VAL A 153 7.09 -0.87 16.60
C VAL A 153 6.47 -0.18 15.39
N PHE A 154 7.27 0.32 14.45
CA PHE A 154 6.75 0.97 13.25
C PHE A 154 6.09 0.00 12.28
N LEU A 155 6.56 -1.25 12.22
CA LEU A 155 5.88 -2.31 11.46
C LEU A 155 4.45 -2.54 11.98
N VAL A 156 4.29 -2.69 13.29
CA VAL A 156 2.98 -2.88 13.94
C VAL A 156 2.12 -1.63 13.80
N THR A 157 2.68 -0.44 13.98
CA THR A 157 1.97 0.84 13.79
C THR A 157 1.33 0.93 12.42
N ASN A 158 2.07 0.58 11.36
CA ASN A 158 1.56 0.60 9.99
C ASN A 158 0.47 -0.46 9.76
N GLN A 159 0.60 -1.64 10.38
CA GLN A 159 -0.45 -2.65 10.35
C GLN A 159 -1.74 -2.14 10.99
N ILE A 160 -1.65 -1.50 12.14
CA ILE A 160 -2.80 -0.92 12.86
C ILE A 160 -3.46 0.15 11.99
N LEU A 161 -2.69 1.09 11.44
CA LEU A 161 -3.18 2.16 10.58
C LEU A 161 -3.97 1.61 9.39
N LEU A 162 -3.35 0.70 8.63
CA LEU A 162 -3.98 0.13 7.44
C LEU A 162 -5.17 -0.78 7.79
N ALA A 163 -5.13 -1.49 8.93
CA ALA A 163 -6.25 -2.32 9.39
C ALA A 163 -7.47 -1.46 9.75
N VAL A 164 -7.29 -0.32 10.42
CA VAL A 164 -8.38 0.60 10.75
C VAL A 164 -8.96 1.23 9.48
N MET A 165 -8.11 1.67 8.54
CA MET A 165 -8.56 2.16 7.24
C MET A 165 -9.34 1.09 6.46
N SER A 166 -8.85 -0.15 6.46
CA SER A 166 -9.53 -1.29 5.82
C SER A 166 -10.91 -1.55 6.44
N LEU A 167 -11.00 -1.54 7.77
CA LEU A 167 -12.29 -1.69 8.46
C LEU A 167 -13.26 -0.58 8.04
N ASN A 168 -12.82 0.67 8.05
CA ASN A 168 -13.63 1.82 7.67
C ASN A 168 -14.11 1.71 6.22
N PHE A 169 -13.23 1.39 5.27
CA PHE A 169 -13.59 1.23 3.87
C PHE A 169 -14.61 0.08 3.67
N ARG A 170 -14.39 -1.07 4.30
CA ARG A 170 -15.31 -2.22 4.15
C ARG A 170 -16.70 -1.98 4.73
N GLN A 171 -16.82 -1.15 5.77
CA GLN A 171 -18.10 -0.80 6.37
C GLN A 171 -18.86 0.26 5.59
N ASN A 172 -18.17 1.19 4.94
CA ASN A 172 -18.78 2.37 4.36
C ASN A 172 -18.64 2.45 2.82
N ASN A 173 -17.90 1.56 2.18
CA ASN A 173 -17.48 1.60 0.78
C ASN A 173 -16.71 2.87 0.38
N LEU A 174 -16.25 3.64 1.36
CA LEU A 174 -15.44 4.84 1.21
C LEU A 174 -14.61 5.06 2.48
N LEU A 175 -13.51 5.77 2.35
CA LEU A 175 -12.79 6.29 3.50
C LEU A 175 -13.42 7.61 3.94
N ASN A 176 -13.70 7.76 5.23
CA ASN A 176 -14.33 8.94 5.81
C ASN A 176 -13.56 9.47 7.03
N ASP A 177 -13.93 10.67 7.50
CA ASP A 177 -13.26 11.35 8.61
C ASP A 177 -13.27 10.54 9.92
N THR A 178 -14.29 9.71 10.14
CA THR A 178 -14.32 8.81 11.31
C THR A 178 -13.21 7.79 11.23
N GLY A 179 -13.04 7.13 10.08
CA GLY A 179 -11.94 6.19 9.85
C GLY A 179 -10.57 6.85 9.97
N LYS A 180 -10.44 8.09 9.48
CA LYS A 180 -9.22 8.89 9.61
C LYS A 180 -8.86 9.15 11.08
N ARG A 181 -9.83 9.63 11.87
CA ARG A 181 -9.63 9.89 13.31
C ARG A 181 -9.30 8.62 14.10
N GLU A 182 -9.98 7.51 13.80
CA GLU A 182 -9.71 6.25 14.50
C GLU A 182 -8.34 5.65 14.10
N ALA A 183 -7.91 5.78 12.85
CA ALA A 183 -6.58 5.38 12.40
C ALA A 183 -5.49 6.17 13.14
N LEU A 184 -5.66 7.51 13.27
CA LEU A 184 -4.76 8.35 14.05
C LEU A 184 -4.74 7.95 15.52
N ARG A 185 -5.91 7.80 16.15
CA ARG A 185 -6.02 7.44 17.56
C ARG A 185 -5.33 6.11 17.85
N ALA A 186 -5.60 5.07 17.05
CA ALA A 186 -5.07 3.74 17.26
C ALA A 186 -3.55 3.68 17.05
N SER A 187 -3.05 4.24 15.94
CA SER A 187 -1.62 4.23 15.62
C SER A 187 -0.80 5.07 16.62
N HIS A 188 -1.27 6.26 16.98
CA HIS A 188 -0.61 7.12 17.96
C HIS A 188 -0.61 6.50 19.36
N ALA A 189 -1.74 5.96 19.84
CA ALA A 189 -1.83 5.31 21.14
C ALA A 189 -0.86 4.12 21.25
N TYR A 190 -0.76 3.30 20.18
CA TYR A 190 0.21 2.22 20.14
C TYR A 190 1.64 2.73 20.21
N LEU A 191 2.02 3.71 19.39
CA LEU A 191 3.37 4.31 19.42
C LEU A 191 3.73 4.84 20.81
N ILE A 192 2.84 5.61 21.46
CA ILE A 192 3.06 6.12 22.82
C ILE A 192 3.22 4.98 23.83
N SER A 193 2.45 3.90 23.71
CA SER A 193 2.55 2.75 24.63
C SER A 193 3.89 2.01 24.54
N CYS A 194 4.59 2.14 23.40
CA CYS A 194 5.90 1.53 23.17
C CYS A 194 7.08 2.41 23.61
N THR A 195 6.82 3.65 24.05
CA THR A 195 7.90 4.52 24.54
C THR A 195 8.32 4.12 25.95
N THR A 196 9.62 3.98 26.16
CA THR A 196 10.19 3.80 27.51
C THR A 196 10.55 5.15 28.10
N LYS A 197 10.29 5.32 29.39
CA LYS A 197 10.68 6.51 30.15
C LYS A 197 12.19 6.59 30.30
#